data_f39886cee9a0e6a8bedb9f6b8762869a
#
_entry.id   f39886cee9a0e6a8bedb9f6b8762869a
#
_cell.length_a   1.000
_cell.length_b   1.000
_cell.length_c   1.000
_cell.angle_alpha   90.00
_cell.angle_beta   90.00
_cell.angle_gamma   90.00
#
_symmetry.space_group_name_H-M   'P 1'
#
loop_
_entity.id
_entity.type
_entity.pdbx_description
1 polymer ?
#
loop_
_entity_poly.entity_id
_entity_poly.type
_entity_poly.pdbx_seq_one_letter_code
_entity_poly.pdbx_strand_id
1 'polypeptide(L)'
;MYDIDKTSDMLADRIAVDDIEDITGKISANSFHPMITADNIVSIMPQNCNTETLQAMWLQKKKKATASKVIRDFFIEKMGDKMAKSIIDRRPIFDGTARIYDTVAKTNSHVGFEITPVRVEGVILAIEEIGIQIMDRDNTGLVLDIPVSLYHSDVPEPLQTITVHASVKGGMNWIKLKEPILLPYQDENKCGGSYYLVYDEKALDTARAVSKNRDFSKKPCMSCGSYDYATYQMLSPYVEFYPMRIKPGEPNEAGIVPMWDIADNIYTPLTNYGLNIKFSIYCDHTRFIEENIEAFVNVLGLQFACDMLREFAYNPNFRINRMNQNFQRNELLYEIDGDTQSPRRSGLKWELEKAYQAIKTDFSGLNKICMPCRNNGIRMQTV
;
A
#
# COMPACT_ATOMS: atom_id res chain seq x y z
N MET A 1 -6.80 -0.78 -2.47
CA MET A 1 -5.69 -1.22 -1.63
C MET A 1 -5.87 -0.60 -0.27
N TYR A 2 -5.31 -1.09 0.78
CA TYR A 2 -5.30 -0.48 2.11
C TYR A 2 -4.01 -0.87 2.81
N ASP A 3 -3.59 -0.06 3.78
CA ASP A 3 -2.44 -0.38 4.63
C ASP A 3 -2.83 -1.51 5.58
N ILE A 4 -2.42 -2.74 5.22
CA ILE A 4 -2.77 -3.95 5.95
C ILE A 4 -2.17 -3.93 7.36
N ASP A 5 -0.95 -3.47 7.50
CA ASP A 5 -0.26 -3.48 8.79
C ASP A 5 -0.94 -2.50 9.75
N LYS A 6 -1.13 -1.26 9.33
CA LYS A 6 -1.78 -0.22 10.13
C LYS A 6 -3.21 -0.62 10.53
N THR A 7 -4.03 -1.01 9.54
CA THR A 7 -5.45 -1.32 9.80
C THR A 7 -5.65 -2.58 10.61
N SER A 8 -4.83 -3.63 10.39
CA SER A 8 -4.91 -4.85 11.20
C SER A 8 -4.39 -4.65 12.61
N ASP A 9 -3.40 -3.79 12.84
CA ASP A 9 -2.96 -3.41 14.18
C ASP A 9 -4.06 -2.68 14.95
N MET A 10 -4.62 -1.65 14.35
CA MET A 10 -5.70 -0.87 14.95
C MET A 10 -6.92 -1.74 15.29
N LEU A 11 -7.29 -2.68 14.43
CA LEU A 11 -8.42 -3.57 14.67
C LEU A 11 -8.06 -4.64 15.72
N ALA A 12 -6.86 -5.23 15.66
CA ALA A 12 -6.41 -6.23 16.63
C ALA A 12 -6.35 -5.69 18.06
N ASP A 13 -6.08 -4.40 18.22
CA ASP A 13 -6.04 -3.75 19.54
C ASP A 13 -7.41 -3.52 20.17
N ARG A 14 -8.52 -3.80 19.46
CA ARG A 14 -9.89 -3.66 19.97
C ARG A 14 -10.36 -4.82 20.83
N ILE A 15 -9.69 -5.95 20.76
CA ILE A 15 -9.97 -7.13 21.58
C ILE A 15 -8.75 -7.51 22.41
N ALA A 16 -8.98 -8.04 23.61
CA ALA A 16 -7.92 -8.53 24.46
C ALA A 16 -8.30 -9.85 25.11
N VAL A 17 -7.31 -10.65 25.45
CA VAL A 17 -7.48 -11.86 26.25
C VAL A 17 -7.14 -11.51 27.70
N ASP A 18 -8.12 -11.68 28.57
CA ASP A 18 -7.99 -11.42 30.00
C ASP A 18 -6.80 -12.22 30.59
N ASP A 19 -6.12 -11.67 31.55
CA ASP A 19 -4.93 -12.24 32.23
C ASP A 19 -3.66 -12.39 31.36
N ILE A 20 -3.72 -12.06 30.05
CA ILE A 20 -2.52 -11.97 29.21
C ILE A 20 -2.28 -10.53 28.75
N GLU A 21 -3.34 -9.77 28.53
CA GLU A 21 -3.29 -8.41 27.95
C GLU A 21 -4.08 -7.43 28.83
N ASP A 22 -3.71 -6.16 28.73
CA ASP A 22 -4.54 -5.09 29.33
C ASP A 22 -5.87 -4.95 28.57
N ILE A 23 -6.97 -5.09 29.31
CA ILE A 23 -8.34 -5.00 28.80
C ILE A 23 -8.91 -3.58 28.79
N THR A 24 -8.16 -2.58 29.28
CA THR A 24 -8.65 -1.20 29.40
C THR A 24 -9.06 -0.66 28.02
N GLY A 25 -10.34 -0.38 27.86
CA GLY A 25 -10.92 0.13 26.61
C GLY A 25 -11.02 -0.89 25.46
N LYS A 26 -10.84 -2.18 25.76
CA LYS A 26 -10.95 -3.29 24.81
C LYS A 26 -12.10 -4.23 25.19
N ILE A 27 -12.54 -5.04 24.23
CA ILE A 27 -13.55 -6.09 24.47
C ILE A 27 -12.82 -7.39 24.82
N SER A 28 -13.24 -8.03 25.92
CA SER A 28 -12.70 -9.34 26.28
C SER A 28 -13.03 -10.39 25.24
N ALA A 29 -12.03 -11.13 24.80
CA ALA A 29 -12.18 -12.22 23.83
C ALA A 29 -13.07 -13.36 24.36
N ASN A 30 -13.12 -13.55 25.69
CA ASN A 30 -14.00 -14.53 26.35
C ASN A 30 -15.50 -14.20 26.12
N SER A 31 -15.85 -12.93 25.88
CA SER A 31 -17.25 -12.57 25.57
C SER A 31 -17.78 -13.17 24.25
N PHE A 32 -16.89 -13.55 23.35
CA PHE A 32 -17.25 -14.18 22.07
C PHE A 32 -17.33 -15.70 22.16
N HIS A 33 -16.54 -16.31 23.06
CA HIS A 33 -16.64 -17.73 23.34
C HIS A 33 -15.96 -18.07 24.70
N PRO A 34 -16.65 -18.82 25.59
CA PRO A 34 -16.19 -19.06 26.95
C PRO A 34 -14.89 -19.85 27.06
N MET A 35 -14.52 -20.60 26.02
CA MET A 35 -13.24 -21.34 26.00
C MET A 35 -12.04 -20.46 25.69
N ILE A 36 -12.21 -19.20 25.32
CA ILE A 36 -11.09 -18.29 25.04
C ILE A 36 -10.63 -17.67 26.36
N THR A 37 -9.88 -18.44 27.10
CA THR A 37 -9.26 -18.05 28.38
C THR A 37 -7.74 -18.06 28.26
N ALA A 38 -7.06 -17.32 29.13
CA ALA A 38 -5.60 -17.32 29.21
C ALA A 38 -5.01 -18.74 29.29
N ASP A 39 -5.54 -19.57 30.18
CA ASP A 39 -5.05 -20.95 30.39
C ASP A 39 -5.14 -21.77 29.10
N ASN A 40 -6.26 -21.71 28.40
CA ASN A 40 -6.46 -22.47 27.18
C ASN A 40 -5.53 -21.97 26.06
N ILE A 41 -5.37 -20.66 25.93
CA ILE A 41 -4.49 -20.06 24.92
C ILE A 41 -3.04 -20.39 25.21
N VAL A 42 -2.57 -20.23 26.46
CA VAL A 42 -1.20 -20.58 26.87
C VAL A 42 -0.89 -22.06 26.59
N SER A 43 -1.89 -22.95 26.77
CA SER A 43 -1.70 -24.39 26.54
C SER A 43 -1.38 -24.76 25.09
N ILE A 44 -1.78 -23.93 24.12
CA ILE A 44 -1.51 -24.16 22.69
C ILE A 44 -0.31 -23.39 22.17
N MET A 45 0.25 -22.48 22.98
CA MET A 45 1.41 -21.70 22.56
C MET A 45 2.64 -22.59 22.36
N PRO A 46 3.55 -22.22 21.46
CA PRO A 46 4.83 -22.89 21.31
C PRO A 46 5.65 -22.84 22.61
N GLN A 47 6.45 -23.88 22.87
CA GLN A 47 7.27 -23.97 24.09
C GLN A 47 8.28 -22.83 24.28
N ASN A 48 8.62 -22.12 23.23
CA ASN A 48 9.49 -20.93 23.30
C ASN A 48 8.76 -19.66 23.79
N CYS A 49 7.42 -19.67 23.88
CA CYS A 49 6.63 -18.58 24.44
C CYS A 49 6.51 -18.71 25.96
N ASN A 50 7.63 -18.65 26.67
CA ASN A 50 7.72 -18.91 28.12
C ASN A 50 7.69 -17.65 28.99
N THR A 51 7.63 -16.46 28.40
CA THR A 51 7.51 -15.18 29.10
C THR A 51 6.22 -14.46 28.71
N GLU A 52 5.68 -13.66 29.61
CA GLU A 52 4.47 -12.85 29.36
C GLU A 52 4.62 -12.00 28.08
N THR A 53 5.79 -11.40 27.87
CA THR A 53 6.07 -10.60 26.66
C THR A 53 5.96 -11.44 25.38
N LEU A 54 6.52 -12.66 25.37
CA LEU A 54 6.48 -13.54 24.20
C LEU A 54 5.06 -14.09 23.96
N GLN A 55 4.30 -14.31 25.03
CA GLN A 55 2.89 -14.73 24.95
C GLN A 55 2.04 -13.60 24.34
N ALA A 56 2.20 -12.35 24.81
CA ALA A 56 1.52 -11.20 24.25
C ALA A 56 1.89 -10.96 22.78
N MET A 57 3.18 -11.11 22.40
CA MET A 57 3.62 -10.97 21.01
C MET A 57 3.01 -12.07 20.11
N TRP A 58 2.96 -13.32 20.58
CA TRP A 58 2.35 -14.41 19.83
C TRP A 58 0.85 -14.15 19.61
N LEU A 59 0.16 -13.76 20.67
CA LEU A 59 -1.27 -13.44 20.64
C LEU A 59 -1.56 -12.26 19.70
N GLN A 60 -0.77 -11.19 19.78
CA GLN A 60 -0.90 -10.04 18.90
C GLN A 60 -0.72 -10.44 17.42
N LYS A 61 0.25 -11.30 17.12
CA LYS A 61 0.43 -11.83 15.76
C LYS A 61 -0.80 -12.61 15.28
N LYS A 62 -1.44 -13.40 16.15
CA LYS A 62 -2.68 -14.13 15.80
C LYS A 62 -3.84 -13.18 15.57
N LYS A 63 -4.05 -12.19 16.44
CA LYS A 63 -5.09 -11.17 16.30
C LYS A 63 -4.92 -10.37 15.01
N LYS A 64 -3.69 -9.96 14.67
CA LYS A 64 -3.39 -9.27 13.40
C LYS A 64 -3.73 -10.13 12.19
N ALA A 65 -3.36 -11.40 12.19
CA ALA A 65 -3.70 -12.31 11.10
C ALA A 65 -5.23 -12.46 10.92
N THR A 66 -5.96 -12.57 12.03
CA THR A 66 -7.43 -12.61 12.04
C THR A 66 -8.02 -11.28 11.54
N ALA A 67 -7.49 -10.14 12.00
CA ALA A 67 -7.94 -8.81 11.58
C ALA A 67 -7.75 -8.60 10.07
N SER A 68 -6.59 -8.96 9.54
CA SER A 68 -6.31 -8.90 8.09
C SER A 68 -7.29 -9.76 7.30
N LYS A 69 -7.64 -10.95 7.81
CA LYS A 69 -8.63 -11.83 7.20
C LYS A 69 -10.02 -11.21 7.21
N VAL A 70 -10.45 -10.66 8.35
CA VAL A 70 -11.78 -10.03 8.50
C VAL A 70 -11.94 -8.87 7.51
N ILE A 71 -10.96 -7.99 7.45
CA ILE A 71 -11.00 -6.82 6.53
C ILE A 71 -11.07 -7.30 5.08
N ARG A 72 -10.21 -8.25 4.71
CA ARG A 72 -10.19 -8.81 3.35
C ARG A 72 -11.53 -9.46 2.99
N ASP A 73 -12.07 -10.31 3.86
CA ASP A 73 -13.29 -11.06 3.59
C ASP A 73 -14.51 -10.11 3.51
N PHE A 74 -14.52 -9.04 4.32
CA PHE A 74 -15.52 -7.98 4.21
C PHE A 74 -15.52 -7.30 2.84
N PHE A 75 -14.34 -6.90 2.36
CA PHE A 75 -14.26 -6.26 1.05
C PHE A 75 -14.58 -7.22 -0.09
N ILE A 76 -14.19 -8.49 0.00
CA ILE A 76 -14.57 -9.51 -0.99
C ILE A 76 -16.10 -9.66 -1.04
N GLU A 77 -16.77 -9.72 0.11
CA GLU A 77 -18.23 -9.84 0.17
C GLU A 77 -18.96 -8.59 -0.36
N LYS A 78 -18.48 -7.37 0.00
CA LYS A 78 -19.14 -6.12 -0.37
C LYS A 78 -18.75 -5.61 -1.76
N MET A 79 -17.51 -5.83 -2.19
CA MET A 79 -16.94 -5.30 -3.44
C MET A 79 -16.61 -6.36 -4.49
N GLY A 80 -16.59 -7.66 -4.10
CA GLY A 80 -16.17 -8.75 -4.97
C GLY A 80 -14.68 -8.61 -5.38
N ASP A 81 -14.32 -9.24 -6.50
CA ASP A 81 -12.94 -9.24 -7.02
C ASP A 81 -12.41 -7.86 -7.45
N LYS A 82 -13.20 -6.80 -7.27
CA LYS A 82 -12.85 -5.44 -7.72
C LYS A 82 -11.98 -4.66 -6.71
N MET A 83 -11.73 -5.24 -5.54
CA MET A 83 -11.00 -4.58 -4.44
C MET A 83 -9.57 -4.16 -4.79
N ALA A 84 -8.90 -4.88 -5.67
CA ALA A 84 -7.52 -4.61 -6.09
C ALA A 84 -7.43 -3.80 -7.39
N LYS A 85 -8.53 -3.19 -7.84
CA LYS A 85 -8.53 -2.49 -9.12
C LYS A 85 -7.75 -1.19 -9.03
N SER A 86 -6.69 -1.09 -9.84
CA SER A 86 -6.05 0.19 -10.12
C SER A 86 -6.98 1.06 -10.96
N ILE A 87 -7.10 2.33 -10.62
CA ILE A 87 -7.78 3.34 -11.45
C ILE A 87 -6.95 3.55 -12.72
N ILE A 88 -5.63 3.63 -12.54
CA ILE A 88 -4.62 3.73 -13.59
C ILE A 88 -3.57 2.67 -13.29
N ASP A 89 -3.18 1.90 -14.31
CA ASP A 89 -2.17 0.87 -14.19
C ASP A 89 -0.96 1.21 -15.06
N ARG A 90 0.21 1.34 -14.41
CA ARG A 90 1.54 1.48 -15.01
C ARG A 90 1.64 2.45 -16.18
N ARG A 91 1.12 3.66 -15.99
CA ARG A 91 1.20 4.69 -17.04
C ARG A 91 2.46 5.55 -16.87
N PRO A 92 3.27 5.67 -17.93
CA PRO A 92 4.44 6.55 -17.92
C PRO A 92 4.00 8.02 -17.91
N ILE A 93 4.87 8.91 -17.40
CA ILE A 93 4.64 10.37 -17.44
C ILE A 93 4.47 10.83 -18.89
N PHE A 94 5.20 10.22 -19.79
CA PHE A 94 5.05 10.44 -21.24
C PHE A 94 5.32 9.16 -22.02
N ASP A 95 4.66 9.01 -23.16
CA ASP A 95 4.82 7.88 -24.06
C ASP A 95 5.97 8.12 -25.05
N GLY A 96 6.57 7.01 -25.47
CA GLY A 96 7.67 6.98 -26.43
C GLY A 96 9.02 7.40 -25.82
N THR A 97 10.04 7.37 -26.68
CA THR A 97 11.41 7.77 -26.33
C THR A 97 11.70 9.16 -26.89
N ALA A 98 12.52 9.92 -26.17
CA ALA A 98 13.10 11.15 -26.72
C ALA A 98 14.05 10.83 -27.88
N ARG A 99 14.27 11.79 -28.76
CA ARG A 99 15.24 11.64 -29.83
C ARG A 99 16.64 11.64 -29.26
N ILE A 100 17.50 10.75 -29.74
CA ILE A 100 18.85 10.53 -29.21
C ILE A 100 19.78 11.75 -29.30
N TYR A 101 19.44 12.76 -30.07
CA TYR A 101 20.17 14.02 -30.14
C TYR A 101 19.69 15.08 -29.16
N ASP A 102 18.58 14.86 -28.45
CA ASP A 102 18.07 15.78 -27.43
C ASP A 102 18.81 15.55 -26.10
N THR A 103 20.13 15.67 -26.11
CA THR A 103 20.95 15.47 -24.93
C THR A 103 21.00 16.74 -24.07
N VAL A 104 20.99 16.56 -22.75
CA VAL A 104 21.07 17.63 -21.77
C VAL A 104 22.54 17.87 -21.38
N ALA A 105 22.94 19.13 -21.33
CA ALA A 105 24.26 19.49 -20.81
C ALA A 105 24.28 19.28 -19.28
N LYS A 106 25.35 18.64 -18.78
CA LYS A 106 25.52 18.42 -17.34
C LYS A 106 25.78 19.74 -16.63
N THR A 107 25.18 19.86 -15.47
CA THR A 107 25.35 21.00 -14.56
C THR A 107 26.00 20.61 -13.24
N ASN A 108 26.38 19.34 -13.09
CA ASN A 108 26.91 18.75 -11.85
C ASN A 108 25.93 18.96 -10.67
N SER A 109 24.68 18.71 -10.93
CA SER A 109 23.56 18.89 -10.00
C SER A 109 22.87 17.57 -9.74
N HIS A 110 22.09 17.50 -8.69
CA HIS A 110 21.03 16.50 -8.59
C HIS A 110 19.88 16.95 -9.47
N VAL A 111 19.36 16.06 -10.28
CA VAL A 111 18.31 16.35 -11.28
C VAL A 111 17.22 15.32 -11.21
N GLY A 112 16.00 15.73 -11.46
CA GLY A 112 14.87 14.83 -11.43
C GLY A 112 13.52 15.52 -11.43
N PHE A 113 12.58 14.94 -10.68
CA PHE A 113 11.21 15.43 -10.57
C PHE A 113 10.84 15.73 -9.11
N GLU A 114 10.20 16.85 -8.90
CA GLU A 114 9.28 17.03 -7.81
C GLU A 114 7.94 16.37 -8.19
N ILE A 115 7.40 15.58 -7.29
CA ILE A 115 6.16 14.83 -7.45
C ILE A 115 5.24 15.23 -6.31
N THR A 116 4.16 15.93 -6.62
CA THR A 116 3.21 16.43 -5.63
C THR A 116 1.89 15.66 -5.79
N PRO A 117 1.56 14.74 -4.87
CA PRO A 117 0.27 14.10 -4.86
C PRO A 117 -0.85 15.13 -4.69
N VAL A 118 -1.90 15.02 -5.48
CA VAL A 118 -3.12 15.82 -5.31
C VAL A 118 -4.01 15.15 -4.28
N ARG A 119 -4.62 15.95 -3.40
CA ARG A 119 -5.55 15.41 -2.39
C ARG A 119 -6.80 14.85 -3.05
N VAL A 120 -6.90 13.53 -3.09
CA VAL A 120 -8.08 12.80 -3.58
C VAL A 120 -8.40 11.71 -2.57
N GLU A 121 -9.57 11.81 -1.93
CA GLU A 121 -9.98 10.83 -0.93
C GLU A 121 -10.13 9.42 -1.52
N GLY A 122 -9.67 8.44 -0.78
CA GLY A 122 -9.76 7.03 -1.16
C GLY A 122 -8.86 6.62 -2.32
N VAL A 123 -7.79 7.37 -2.58
CA VAL A 123 -6.83 7.11 -3.67
C VAL A 123 -5.40 7.21 -3.16
N ILE A 124 -4.55 6.31 -3.61
CA ILE A 124 -3.11 6.36 -3.37
C ILE A 124 -2.34 6.27 -4.68
N LEU A 125 -1.32 7.11 -4.81
CA LEU A 125 -0.38 7.10 -5.91
C LEU A 125 0.76 6.13 -5.63
N ALA A 126 1.23 5.41 -6.65
CA ALA A 126 2.36 4.50 -6.53
C ALA A 126 3.30 4.61 -7.72
N ILE A 127 4.61 4.54 -7.46
CA ILE A 127 5.65 4.36 -8.48
C ILE A 127 5.86 2.86 -8.69
N GLU A 128 5.66 2.39 -9.91
CA GLU A 128 5.84 0.97 -10.29
C GLU A 128 7.18 0.70 -10.94
N GLU A 129 7.59 1.60 -11.82
CA GLU A 129 8.82 1.48 -12.58
C GLU A 129 9.49 2.85 -12.72
N ILE A 130 10.82 2.85 -12.68
CA ILE A 130 11.65 4.02 -12.93
C ILE A 130 12.43 3.74 -14.21
N GLY A 131 12.41 4.68 -15.13
CA GLY A 131 13.14 4.63 -16.38
C GLY A 131 14.15 5.76 -16.50
N ILE A 132 15.31 5.46 -17.08
CA ILE A 132 16.30 6.46 -17.44
C ILE A 132 16.78 6.26 -18.85
N GLN A 133 16.87 7.36 -19.61
CA GLN A 133 17.36 7.38 -20.97
C GLN A 133 18.65 8.19 -21.01
N ILE A 134 19.75 7.49 -21.30
CA ILE A 134 21.10 8.09 -21.36
C ILE A 134 21.82 7.68 -22.62
N MET A 135 22.76 8.48 -23.05
CA MET A 135 23.53 8.25 -24.26
C MET A 135 25.00 8.66 -24.10
N ASP A 136 25.89 7.80 -24.56
CA ASP A 136 27.27 8.11 -24.84
C ASP A 136 27.57 7.73 -26.30
N ARG A 137 27.99 8.70 -27.12
CA ARG A 137 28.27 8.46 -28.55
C ARG A 137 29.60 7.76 -28.76
N ASP A 138 30.54 7.98 -27.87
CA ASP A 138 31.89 7.50 -28.01
C ASP A 138 32.09 6.12 -27.38
N ASN A 139 31.22 5.75 -26.43
CA ASN A 139 31.32 4.50 -25.68
C ASN A 139 29.97 3.78 -25.54
N THR A 140 29.43 3.30 -26.66
CA THR A 140 28.08 2.68 -26.72
C THR A 140 27.96 1.33 -25.99
N GLY A 141 29.05 0.73 -25.55
CA GLY A 141 29.08 -0.54 -24.79
C GLY A 141 28.99 -0.38 -23.27
N LEU A 142 29.04 0.86 -22.77
CA LEU A 142 29.04 1.13 -21.34
C LEU A 142 27.65 0.86 -20.72
N VAL A 143 27.65 0.31 -19.51
CA VAL A 143 26.48 0.22 -18.63
C VAL A 143 26.84 0.94 -17.34
N LEU A 144 25.98 1.83 -16.93
CA LEU A 144 26.17 2.64 -15.73
C LEU A 144 25.16 2.24 -14.66
N ASP A 145 25.63 2.26 -13.42
CA ASP A 145 24.82 2.07 -12.23
C ASP A 145 24.44 3.45 -11.67
N ILE A 146 23.19 3.84 -11.88
CA ILE A 146 22.73 5.18 -11.52
C ILE A 146 21.84 5.07 -10.29
N PRO A 147 22.30 5.54 -9.11
CA PRO A 147 21.44 5.60 -7.93
C PRO A 147 20.41 6.72 -8.09
N VAL A 148 19.15 6.36 -8.04
CA VAL A 148 18.02 7.28 -8.04
C VAL A 148 17.42 7.27 -6.65
N SER A 149 17.40 8.40 -5.99
CA SER A 149 16.94 8.56 -4.61
C SER A 149 15.61 9.27 -4.55
N LEU A 150 14.72 8.76 -3.70
CA LEU A 150 13.43 9.36 -3.39
C LEU A 150 13.52 10.06 -2.04
N TYR A 151 13.20 11.33 -2.00
CA TYR A 151 13.12 12.16 -0.80
C TYR A 151 11.68 12.60 -0.56
N HIS A 152 11.41 13.06 0.65
CA HIS A 152 10.18 13.76 1.01
C HIS A 152 10.50 15.07 1.69
N SER A 153 9.69 16.11 1.46
CA SER A 153 9.91 17.47 1.98
C SER A 153 10.12 17.54 3.50
N ASP A 154 9.53 16.62 4.24
CA ASP A 154 9.50 16.66 5.70
C ASP A 154 10.50 15.68 6.35
N VAL A 155 11.28 14.95 5.53
CA VAL A 155 12.23 13.94 6.01
C VAL A 155 13.64 14.30 5.54
N PRO A 156 14.60 14.44 6.46
CA PRO A 156 15.95 14.88 6.11
C PRO A 156 16.76 13.85 5.31
N GLU A 157 16.40 12.57 5.38
CA GLU A 157 17.09 11.49 4.70
C GLU A 157 16.26 10.95 3.51
N PRO A 158 16.90 10.34 2.49
CA PRO A 158 16.17 9.71 1.42
C PRO A 158 15.31 8.56 1.96
N LEU A 159 14.05 8.53 1.55
CA LEU A 159 13.14 7.42 1.91
C LEU A 159 13.63 6.10 1.34
N GLN A 160 14.16 6.14 0.11
CA GLN A 160 14.65 4.98 -0.61
C GLN A 160 15.63 5.39 -1.71
N THR A 161 16.64 4.55 -1.96
CA THR A 161 17.54 4.68 -3.11
C THR A 161 17.47 3.40 -3.95
N ILE A 162 17.31 3.57 -5.27
CA ILE A 162 17.15 2.50 -6.24
C ILE A 162 18.23 2.65 -7.29
N THR A 163 19.03 1.61 -7.52
CA THR A 163 20.05 1.63 -8.57
C THR A 163 19.45 1.18 -9.90
N VAL A 164 19.51 2.06 -10.89
CA VAL A 164 19.09 1.76 -12.26
C VAL A 164 20.32 1.37 -13.08
N HIS A 165 20.34 0.13 -13.58
CA HIS A 165 21.37 -0.35 -14.52
C HIS A 165 21.04 0.15 -15.93
N ALA A 166 21.74 1.17 -16.40
CA ALA A 166 21.40 1.87 -17.62
C ALA A 166 22.46 1.67 -18.72
N SER A 167 22.04 1.15 -19.85
CA SER A 167 22.85 1.12 -21.08
C SER A 167 22.85 2.50 -21.74
N VAL A 168 24.02 2.98 -22.14
CA VAL A 168 24.22 4.29 -22.75
C VAL A 168 23.87 4.37 -24.25
N LYS A 169 23.14 3.41 -24.78
CA LYS A 169 22.74 3.33 -26.19
C LYS A 169 21.62 4.31 -26.60
N GLY A 170 21.13 5.13 -25.68
CA GLY A 170 20.06 6.09 -25.95
C GLY A 170 18.64 5.48 -25.91
N GLY A 171 18.48 4.22 -25.54
CA GLY A 171 17.21 3.60 -25.24
C GLY A 171 16.72 3.91 -23.82
N MET A 172 15.42 3.75 -23.56
CA MET A 172 14.88 3.85 -22.23
C MET A 172 15.19 2.58 -21.43
N ASN A 173 15.90 2.71 -20.32
CA ASN A 173 16.25 1.63 -19.42
C ASN A 173 15.26 1.64 -18.26
N TRP A 174 14.33 0.67 -18.24
CA TRP A 174 13.33 0.56 -17.19
C TRP A 174 13.78 -0.44 -16.13
N ILE A 175 13.61 -0.06 -14.87
CA ILE A 175 13.66 -0.98 -13.73
C ILE A 175 12.27 -1.10 -13.13
N LYS A 176 11.77 -2.33 -13.05
CA LYS A 176 10.54 -2.65 -12.35
C LYS A 176 10.87 -2.85 -10.87
N LEU A 177 10.14 -2.16 -10.01
CA LEU A 177 10.28 -2.30 -8.57
C LEU A 177 9.70 -3.65 -8.12
N LYS A 178 10.30 -4.25 -7.09
CA LYS A 178 9.77 -5.48 -6.49
C LYS A 178 8.42 -5.22 -5.83
N GLU A 179 8.34 -4.09 -5.14
CA GLU A 179 7.12 -3.57 -4.52
C GLU A 179 6.93 -2.14 -4.98
N PRO A 180 5.69 -1.72 -5.31
CA PRO A 180 5.41 -0.34 -5.67
C PRO A 180 5.75 0.60 -4.52
N ILE A 181 6.34 1.75 -4.83
CA ILE A 181 6.56 2.79 -3.83
C ILE A 181 5.29 3.62 -3.71
N LEU A 182 4.65 3.56 -2.56
CA LEU A 182 3.45 4.33 -2.27
C LEU A 182 3.82 5.77 -1.92
N LEU A 183 3.09 6.72 -2.49
CA LEU A 183 3.24 8.15 -2.27
C LEU A 183 1.94 8.68 -1.66
N PRO A 184 1.70 8.48 -0.35
CA PRO A 184 0.51 8.99 0.30
C PRO A 184 0.51 10.52 0.34
N TYR A 185 -0.68 11.12 0.21
CA TYR A 185 -0.87 12.53 0.52
C TYR A 185 -0.74 12.72 2.04
N GLN A 186 0.13 13.64 2.47
CA GLN A 186 0.36 13.91 3.90
C GLN A 186 -0.70 14.89 4.42
N ASP A 187 -1.75 14.39 5.06
CA ASP A 187 -2.84 15.23 5.58
C ASP A 187 -2.39 16.23 6.66
N GLU A 188 -1.31 15.93 7.38
CA GLU A 188 -0.74 16.81 8.41
C GLU A 188 -0.04 18.05 7.81
N ASN A 189 0.36 17.97 6.56
CA ASN A 189 0.99 19.06 5.84
C ASN A 189 -0.06 19.84 5.02
N LYS A 190 -0.03 21.18 5.09
CA LYS A 190 -0.99 22.04 4.36
C LYS A 190 -1.04 21.78 2.86
N CYS A 191 0.08 21.39 2.27
CA CYS A 191 0.22 21.10 0.83
C CYS A 191 0.34 19.60 0.54
N GLY A 192 0.15 18.72 1.53
CA GLY A 192 0.31 17.28 1.36
C GLY A 192 1.75 16.79 1.27
N GLY A 193 2.73 17.69 1.33
CA GLY A 193 4.14 17.40 1.07
C GLY A 193 4.45 17.14 -0.40
N SER A 194 5.74 17.19 -0.72
CA SER A 194 6.25 16.85 -2.05
C SER A 194 7.29 15.76 -1.94
N TYR A 195 7.31 14.88 -2.92
CA TYR A 195 8.34 13.86 -3.10
C TYR A 195 9.31 14.30 -4.18
N TYR A 196 10.58 13.98 -4.01
CA TYR A 196 11.64 14.34 -4.95
C TYR A 196 12.36 13.08 -5.41
N LEU A 197 12.17 12.70 -6.67
CA LEU A 197 12.87 11.58 -7.29
C LEU A 197 14.03 12.14 -8.11
N VAL A 198 15.26 11.98 -7.61
CA VAL A 198 16.45 12.62 -8.18
C VAL A 198 17.62 11.65 -8.30
N TYR A 199 18.53 11.94 -9.22
CA TYR A 199 19.85 11.31 -9.30
C TYR A 199 20.96 12.36 -9.45
N ASP A 200 22.19 12.00 -9.07
CA ASP A 200 23.35 12.85 -9.27
C ASP A 200 23.88 12.73 -10.70
N GLU A 201 23.96 13.84 -11.45
CA GLU A 201 24.51 13.85 -12.80
C GLU A 201 25.97 13.35 -12.88
N LYS A 202 26.71 13.34 -11.76
CA LYS A 202 28.06 12.75 -11.69
C LYS A 202 28.04 11.25 -11.98
N ALA A 203 26.96 10.56 -11.62
CA ALA A 203 26.81 9.11 -11.90
C ALA A 203 26.72 8.79 -13.40
N LEU A 204 26.49 9.78 -14.26
CA LEU A 204 26.47 9.59 -15.70
C LEU A 204 27.86 9.49 -16.34
N ASP A 205 28.94 9.72 -15.61
CA ASP A 205 30.32 9.73 -16.11
C ASP A 205 30.46 10.55 -17.44
N THR A 206 30.77 9.91 -18.57
CA THR A 206 30.88 10.57 -19.89
C THR A 206 29.51 10.67 -20.60
N ALA A 207 28.54 9.84 -20.22
CA ALA A 207 27.21 9.85 -20.80
C ALA A 207 26.42 11.11 -20.48
N ARG A 208 25.40 11.38 -21.28
CA ARG A 208 24.45 12.47 -21.09
C ARG A 208 23.02 11.96 -21.02
N ALA A 209 22.20 12.60 -20.23
CA ALA A 209 20.78 12.36 -20.23
C ALA A 209 20.17 12.74 -21.59
N VAL A 210 19.26 11.90 -22.08
CA VAL A 210 18.46 12.19 -23.30
C VAL A 210 17.10 12.64 -22.84
N SER A 211 16.75 13.89 -23.14
CA SER A 211 15.53 14.51 -22.64
C SER A 211 14.46 14.60 -23.70
N LYS A 212 13.22 14.43 -23.30
CA LYS A 212 12.09 14.79 -24.12
C LYS A 212 11.86 16.30 -24.00
N ASN A 213 11.99 16.99 -25.11
CA ASN A 213 11.75 18.43 -25.16
C ASN A 213 10.23 18.68 -25.08
N ARG A 214 9.76 19.01 -23.89
CA ARG A 214 8.37 19.29 -23.57
C ARG A 214 8.32 20.26 -22.39
N ASP A 215 7.36 21.18 -22.43
CA ASP A 215 7.06 22.04 -21.28
C ASP A 215 6.18 21.29 -20.28
N PHE A 216 6.77 20.74 -19.24
CA PHE A 216 6.08 20.02 -18.18
C PHE A 216 5.30 20.93 -17.22
N SER A 217 5.54 22.25 -17.24
CA SER A 217 4.81 23.22 -16.43
C SER A 217 3.48 23.65 -17.03
N LYS A 218 3.24 23.27 -18.28
CA LYS A 218 2.04 23.69 -19.01
C LYS A 218 1.20 22.51 -19.43
N LYS A 219 -0.09 22.74 -19.36
CA LYS A 219 -1.07 21.79 -19.88
C LYS A 219 -0.83 21.59 -21.39
N PRO A 220 -0.68 20.33 -21.86
CA PRO A 220 -0.48 20.05 -23.27
C PRO A 220 -1.64 20.60 -24.13
N CYS A 221 -1.31 21.13 -25.29
CA CYS A 221 -2.31 21.64 -26.24
C CYS A 221 -2.92 20.50 -27.05
N MET A 222 -4.23 20.33 -27.00
CA MET A 222 -4.94 19.30 -27.77
C MET A 222 -4.81 19.53 -29.30
N SER A 223 -4.81 20.80 -29.76
CA SER A 223 -4.75 21.12 -31.17
C SER A 223 -3.35 20.94 -31.78
N CYS A 224 -2.30 20.99 -30.96
CA CYS A 224 -0.92 20.84 -31.44
C CYS A 224 -0.48 19.35 -31.57
N GLY A 225 -1.37 18.42 -31.32
CA GLY A 225 -1.05 16.98 -31.44
C GLY A 225 -0.02 16.47 -30.42
N SER A 226 -0.04 17.00 -29.19
CA SER A 226 0.81 16.49 -28.12
C SER A 226 0.44 15.05 -27.81
N TYR A 227 1.33 14.13 -28.09
CA TYR A 227 1.16 12.70 -27.82
C TYR A 227 0.97 12.41 -26.32
N ASP A 228 1.40 13.32 -25.44
CA ASP A 228 1.34 13.16 -24.01
C ASP A 228 0.07 13.76 -23.38
N TYR A 229 -0.80 14.37 -24.19
CA TYR A 229 -2.00 15.02 -23.66
C TYR A 229 -2.93 14.04 -22.93
N ALA A 230 -3.13 12.85 -23.49
CA ALA A 230 -3.98 11.83 -22.88
C ALA A 230 -3.40 11.37 -21.54
N THR A 231 -2.08 11.17 -21.45
CA THR A 231 -1.37 10.81 -20.22
C THR A 231 -1.46 11.93 -19.19
N TYR A 232 -1.23 13.17 -19.59
CA TYR A 232 -1.39 14.34 -18.71
C TYR A 232 -2.81 14.41 -18.15
N GLN A 233 -3.82 14.30 -19.00
CA GLN A 233 -5.22 14.39 -18.62
C GLN A 233 -5.63 13.25 -17.66
N MET A 234 -5.00 12.10 -17.81
CA MET A 234 -5.23 10.93 -16.97
C MET A 234 -4.58 11.06 -15.59
N LEU A 235 -3.36 11.62 -15.50
CA LEU A 235 -2.57 11.71 -14.29
C LEU A 235 -2.80 13.00 -13.49
N SER A 236 -3.06 14.12 -14.16
CA SER A 236 -3.17 15.44 -13.52
C SER A 236 -4.24 15.56 -12.42
N PRO A 237 -5.34 14.80 -12.40
CA PRO A 237 -6.25 14.82 -11.27
C PRO A 237 -5.66 14.26 -9.97
N TYR A 238 -4.54 13.51 -10.04
CA TYR A 238 -3.99 12.74 -8.93
C TYR A 238 -2.56 13.15 -8.55
N VAL A 239 -1.81 13.70 -9.50
CA VAL A 239 -0.41 14.05 -9.29
C VAL A 239 0.01 15.20 -10.21
N GLU A 240 0.83 16.07 -9.65
CA GLU A 240 1.58 17.07 -10.40
C GLU A 240 3.06 16.72 -10.34
N PHE A 241 3.80 17.00 -11.43
CA PHE A 241 5.24 16.80 -11.46
C PHE A 241 5.94 17.92 -12.19
N TYR A 242 7.04 18.38 -11.56
CA TYR A 242 7.85 19.46 -12.05
C TYR A 242 9.29 19.00 -12.17
N PRO A 243 9.87 19.02 -13.38
CA PRO A 243 11.31 18.77 -13.54
C PRO A 243 12.13 19.83 -12.84
N MET A 244 13.13 19.39 -12.10
CA MET A 244 13.96 20.28 -11.30
C MET A 244 15.41 19.87 -11.29
N ARG A 245 16.27 20.80 -10.91
CA ARG A 245 17.65 20.58 -10.55
C ARG A 245 17.98 21.31 -9.26
N ILE A 246 18.94 20.76 -8.51
CA ILE A 246 19.44 21.34 -7.27
C ILE A 246 20.93 21.07 -7.15
N LYS A 247 21.68 22.00 -6.58
CA LYS A 247 23.04 21.73 -6.10
C LYS A 247 22.92 21.19 -4.68
N PRO A 248 23.15 19.88 -4.48
CA PRO A 248 23.03 19.29 -3.16
C PRO A 248 24.13 19.82 -2.24
N GLY A 249 23.88 19.80 -0.94
CA GLY A 249 24.87 19.94 0.08
C GLY A 249 25.91 18.81 0.06
N GLU A 250 26.90 18.90 0.91
CA GLU A 250 27.86 17.82 1.08
C GLU A 250 27.20 16.61 1.77
N PRO A 251 27.57 15.38 1.38
CA PRO A 251 27.08 14.18 2.05
C PRO A 251 27.53 14.17 3.52
N ASN A 252 26.71 13.59 4.38
CA ASN A 252 27.03 13.36 5.79
C ASN A 252 28.14 12.29 5.95
N GLU A 253 28.55 12.00 7.21
CA GLU A 253 29.60 11.01 7.51
C GLU A 253 29.27 9.60 6.98
N ALA A 254 27.99 9.28 6.78
CA ALA A 254 27.54 8.02 6.18
C ALA A 254 27.50 8.04 4.64
N GLY A 255 27.91 9.15 4.01
CA GLY A 255 27.87 9.32 2.56
C GLY A 255 26.46 9.62 2.01
N ILE A 256 25.50 9.89 2.88
CA ILE A 256 24.12 10.20 2.50
C ILE A 256 24.01 11.72 2.30
N VAL A 257 23.46 12.12 1.15
CA VAL A 257 23.13 13.52 0.88
C VAL A 257 21.79 13.82 1.59
N PRO A 258 21.78 14.77 2.54
CA PRO A 258 20.52 15.14 3.21
C PRO A 258 19.58 15.90 2.27
N MET A 259 18.30 15.94 2.65
CA MET A 259 17.33 16.80 1.98
C MET A 259 17.81 18.26 2.02
N TRP A 260 17.66 18.96 0.92
CA TRP A 260 18.06 20.35 0.72
C TRP A 260 16.94 21.33 1.04
N ASP A 261 17.24 22.61 1.08
CA ASP A 261 16.19 23.63 1.17
C ASP A 261 15.41 23.69 -0.15
N ILE A 262 14.11 23.52 -0.05
CA ILE A 262 13.18 23.52 -1.20
C ILE A 262 13.26 24.85 -1.97
N ALA A 263 13.57 25.95 -1.27
CA ALA A 263 13.73 27.26 -1.91
C ALA A 263 14.87 27.32 -2.92
N ASP A 264 15.84 26.40 -2.83
CA ASP A 264 16.99 26.32 -3.76
C ASP A 264 16.66 25.52 -5.04
N ASN A 265 15.47 24.96 -5.16
CA ASN A 265 15.03 24.22 -6.35
C ASN A 265 15.00 25.14 -7.58
N ILE A 266 15.66 24.69 -8.64
CA ILE A 266 15.62 25.37 -9.96
C ILE A 266 14.74 24.51 -10.88
N TYR A 267 13.55 24.99 -11.14
CA TYR A 267 12.61 24.31 -12.04
C TYR A 267 12.98 24.51 -13.51
N THR A 268 12.98 23.43 -14.25
CA THR A 268 13.44 23.38 -15.65
C THR A 268 12.37 22.69 -16.51
N PRO A 269 11.31 23.43 -16.86
CA PRO A 269 10.09 22.82 -17.42
C PRO A 269 10.28 22.14 -18.78
N LEU A 270 11.38 22.39 -19.48
CA LEU A 270 11.61 21.87 -20.83
C LEU A 270 12.44 20.57 -20.87
N THR A 271 12.80 20.00 -19.74
CA THR A 271 13.59 18.78 -19.70
C THR A 271 13.12 17.80 -18.62
N ASN A 272 13.17 16.51 -18.90
CA ASN A 272 12.94 15.47 -17.90
C ASN A 272 14.24 14.80 -17.42
N TYR A 273 15.40 15.33 -17.80
CA TYR A 273 16.72 14.76 -17.45
C TYR A 273 16.85 13.25 -17.76
N GLY A 274 16.21 12.79 -18.84
CA GLY A 274 16.18 11.38 -19.19
C GLY A 274 15.30 10.49 -18.31
N LEU A 275 14.77 11.03 -17.20
CA LEU A 275 13.91 10.25 -16.30
C LEU A 275 12.49 10.08 -16.87
N ASN A 276 11.91 8.92 -16.64
CA ASN A 276 10.49 8.65 -16.83
C ASN A 276 10.02 7.74 -15.68
N ILE A 277 8.79 7.88 -15.29
CA ILE A 277 8.22 7.15 -14.16
C ILE A 277 6.91 6.53 -14.62
N LYS A 278 6.67 5.26 -14.31
CA LYS A 278 5.35 4.67 -14.48
C LYS A 278 4.61 4.70 -13.16
N PHE A 279 3.51 5.43 -13.16
CA PHE A 279 2.60 5.52 -12.05
C PHE A 279 1.46 4.51 -12.15
N SER A 280 1.07 4.00 -11.02
CA SER A 280 -0.24 3.37 -10.80
C SER A 280 -1.02 4.16 -9.76
N ILE A 281 -2.32 4.19 -9.91
CA ILE A 281 -3.22 4.84 -8.98
C ILE A 281 -4.18 3.79 -8.47
N TYR A 282 -4.12 3.53 -7.18
CA TYR A 282 -4.92 2.52 -6.50
C TYR A 282 -6.00 3.16 -5.66
N CYS A 283 -7.11 2.45 -5.51
CA CYS A 283 -8.07 2.80 -4.48
C CYS A 283 -7.47 2.48 -3.10
N ASP A 284 -7.50 3.46 -2.21
CA ASP A 284 -7.08 3.32 -0.82
C ASP A 284 -8.30 3.32 0.10
N HIS A 285 -8.45 2.25 0.86
CA HIS A 285 -9.55 2.06 1.79
C HIS A 285 -9.09 2.20 3.25
N THR A 286 -7.83 2.59 3.49
CA THR A 286 -7.25 2.68 4.84
C THR A 286 -8.09 3.59 5.73
N ARG A 287 -8.33 4.81 5.32
CA ARG A 287 -9.13 5.77 6.07
C ARG A 287 -10.57 5.30 6.29
N PHE A 288 -11.18 4.69 5.30
CA PHE A 288 -12.52 4.09 5.44
C PHE A 288 -12.57 3.03 6.54
N ILE A 289 -11.54 2.17 6.63
CA ILE A 289 -11.45 1.15 7.67
C ILE A 289 -11.26 1.84 9.04
N GLU A 290 -10.37 2.81 9.13
CA GLU A 290 -10.10 3.57 10.36
C GLU A 290 -11.36 4.24 10.92
N GLU A 291 -12.12 4.92 10.08
CA GLU A 291 -13.36 5.61 10.46
C GLU A 291 -14.49 4.65 10.86
N ASN A 292 -14.47 3.41 10.37
CA ASN A 292 -15.50 2.40 10.63
C ASN A 292 -15.00 1.25 11.51
N ILE A 293 -13.88 1.39 12.20
CA ILE A 293 -13.20 0.27 12.89
C ILE A 293 -14.10 -0.42 13.91
N GLU A 294 -14.95 0.33 14.60
CA GLU A 294 -15.89 -0.21 15.60
C GLU A 294 -16.93 -1.17 15.00
N ALA A 295 -17.27 -0.99 13.73
CA ALA A 295 -18.19 -1.88 13.04
C ALA A 295 -17.59 -3.28 12.81
N PHE A 296 -16.27 -3.39 12.80
CA PHE A 296 -15.55 -4.64 12.58
C PHE A 296 -15.26 -5.42 13.86
N VAL A 297 -15.36 -4.81 15.03
CA VAL A 297 -14.91 -5.42 16.31
C VAL A 297 -15.68 -6.71 16.60
N ASN A 298 -17.01 -6.72 16.42
CA ASN A 298 -17.81 -7.92 16.64
C ASN A 298 -17.43 -9.07 15.70
N VAL A 299 -17.21 -8.73 14.43
CA VAL A 299 -16.77 -9.72 13.40
C VAL A 299 -15.38 -10.24 13.73
N LEU A 300 -14.46 -9.35 14.17
CA LEU A 300 -13.13 -9.75 14.60
C LEU A 300 -13.17 -10.74 15.77
N GLY A 301 -13.98 -10.44 16.79
CA GLY A 301 -14.10 -11.30 17.97
C GLY A 301 -14.62 -12.70 17.62
N LEU A 302 -15.70 -12.77 16.83
CA LEU A 302 -16.27 -14.06 16.35
C LEU A 302 -15.26 -14.82 15.45
N GLN A 303 -14.56 -14.12 14.53
CA GLN A 303 -13.56 -14.78 13.69
C GLN A 303 -12.37 -15.26 14.53
N PHE A 304 -11.93 -14.47 15.51
CA PHE A 304 -10.87 -14.87 16.42
C PHE A 304 -11.27 -16.09 17.25
N ALA A 305 -12.51 -16.13 17.73
CA ALA A 305 -13.08 -17.30 18.42
C ALA A 305 -13.04 -18.54 17.52
N CYS A 306 -13.51 -18.44 16.29
CA CYS A 306 -13.45 -19.53 15.32
C CYS A 306 -12.03 -20.03 15.07
N ASP A 307 -11.08 -19.11 14.92
CA ASP A 307 -9.68 -19.44 14.62
C ASP A 307 -9.02 -20.11 15.84
N MET A 308 -9.28 -19.62 17.07
CA MET A 308 -8.75 -20.22 18.31
C MET A 308 -9.36 -21.60 18.59
N LEU A 309 -10.66 -21.77 18.45
CA LEU A 309 -11.29 -23.09 18.63
C LEU A 309 -10.75 -24.13 17.65
N ARG A 310 -10.47 -23.73 16.39
CA ARG A 310 -9.79 -24.61 15.45
C ARG A 310 -8.38 -24.98 15.91
N GLU A 311 -7.62 -24.03 16.43
CA GLU A 311 -6.31 -24.33 17.00
C GLU A 311 -6.43 -25.29 18.18
N PHE A 312 -7.39 -25.10 19.09
CA PHE A 312 -7.64 -26.02 20.18
C PHE A 312 -7.99 -27.44 19.67
N ALA A 313 -8.83 -27.54 18.65
CA ALA A 313 -9.24 -28.82 18.09
C ALA A 313 -8.11 -29.62 17.44
N TYR A 314 -7.10 -28.93 16.89
CA TYR A 314 -6.02 -29.60 16.14
C TYR A 314 -4.66 -29.58 16.85
N ASN A 315 -4.49 -28.81 17.95
CA ASN A 315 -3.24 -28.77 18.67
C ASN A 315 -3.08 -29.98 19.60
N PRO A 316 -2.02 -30.79 19.43
CA PRO A 316 -1.80 -31.98 20.26
C PRO A 316 -1.48 -31.65 21.74
N ASN A 317 -1.09 -30.41 22.04
CA ASN A 317 -0.77 -29.96 23.40
C ASN A 317 -2.02 -29.47 24.16
N PHE A 318 -3.14 -29.24 23.47
CA PHE A 318 -4.36 -28.86 24.15
C PHE A 318 -4.83 -30.02 25.05
N ARG A 319 -5.13 -29.71 26.32
CA ARG A 319 -5.41 -30.70 27.37
C ARG A 319 -6.73 -31.42 27.15
N ILE A 320 -6.80 -32.21 26.13
CA ILE A 320 -7.91 -33.12 25.88
C ILE A 320 -7.51 -34.48 26.45
N ASN A 321 -8.36 -35.01 27.28
CA ASN A 321 -8.16 -36.35 27.85
C ASN A 321 -8.00 -37.36 26.71
N ARG A 322 -6.85 -38.06 26.63
CA ARG A 322 -6.49 -38.94 25.49
C ARG A 322 -7.56 -39.96 25.11
N MET A 323 -8.41 -40.35 26.03
CA MET A 323 -9.52 -41.28 25.77
C MET A 323 -10.69 -40.67 25.00
N ASN A 324 -10.86 -39.34 25.01
CA ASN A 324 -12.00 -38.62 24.38
C ASN A 324 -11.58 -37.59 23.33
N GLN A 325 -10.35 -37.65 22.84
CA GLN A 325 -9.81 -36.63 21.89
C GLN A 325 -10.70 -36.42 20.68
N ASN A 326 -11.18 -37.49 20.07
CA ASN A 326 -12.02 -37.39 18.88
C ASN A 326 -13.40 -36.78 19.19
N PHE A 327 -13.96 -37.07 20.37
CA PHE A 327 -15.25 -36.53 20.77
C PHE A 327 -15.12 -35.03 21.05
N GLN A 328 -14.19 -34.61 21.86
CA GLN A 328 -13.97 -33.21 22.19
C GLN A 328 -13.58 -32.38 20.97
N ARG A 329 -12.76 -32.94 20.06
CA ARG A 329 -12.45 -32.31 18.79
C ARG A 329 -13.72 -32.09 17.95
N ASN A 330 -14.58 -33.12 17.87
CA ASN A 330 -15.83 -33.01 17.12
C ASN A 330 -16.80 -32.01 17.75
N GLU A 331 -16.85 -31.92 19.09
CA GLU A 331 -17.62 -30.87 19.78
C GLU A 331 -17.15 -29.47 19.41
N LEU A 332 -15.83 -29.21 19.48
CA LEU A 332 -15.27 -27.91 19.10
C LEU A 332 -15.58 -27.57 17.65
N LEU A 333 -15.45 -28.52 16.75
CA LEU A 333 -15.78 -28.31 15.34
C LEU A 333 -17.27 -28.10 15.13
N TYR A 334 -18.12 -28.77 15.91
CA TYR A 334 -19.56 -28.57 15.89
C TYR A 334 -19.95 -27.18 16.41
N GLU A 335 -19.30 -26.66 17.45
CA GLU A 335 -19.51 -25.29 17.92
C GLU A 335 -19.15 -24.24 16.87
N ILE A 336 -18.11 -24.51 16.05
CA ILE A 336 -17.72 -23.63 14.95
C ILE A 336 -18.73 -23.74 13.80
N ASP A 337 -18.96 -24.95 13.29
CA ASP A 337 -19.70 -25.18 12.04
C ASP A 337 -21.20 -25.29 12.25
N GLY A 338 -21.63 -25.65 13.47
CA GLY A 338 -23.03 -25.86 13.83
C GLY A 338 -23.64 -27.09 13.17
N ASP A 339 -24.95 -27.22 13.29
CA ASP A 339 -25.73 -28.23 12.59
C ASP A 339 -26.08 -27.73 11.18
N THR A 340 -25.36 -28.23 10.19
CA THR A 340 -25.58 -27.88 8.78
C THR A 340 -26.82 -28.52 8.18
N GLN A 341 -27.40 -29.54 8.86
CA GLN A 341 -28.59 -30.25 8.40
C GLN A 341 -29.91 -29.74 9.01
N SER A 342 -29.78 -28.91 10.08
CA SER A 342 -30.93 -28.30 10.71
C SER A 342 -31.42 -27.08 9.93
N PRO A 343 -32.76 -26.89 9.78
CA PRO A 343 -33.32 -25.65 9.24
C PRO A 343 -32.98 -24.43 10.11
N ARG A 344 -32.63 -24.64 11.38
CA ARG A 344 -32.09 -23.60 12.27
C ARG A 344 -30.59 -23.71 12.27
N ARG A 345 -29.98 -22.93 11.39
CA ARG A 345 -28.52 -22.80 11.38
C ARG A 345 -28.04 -22.31 12.75
N SER A 346 -26.99 -22.95 13.27
CA SER A 346 -26.35 -22.64 14.54
C SER A 346 -24.83 -22.67 14.35
N GLY A 347 -24.07 -22.22 15.37
CA GLY A 347 -22.62 -22.22 15.37
C GLY A 347 -22.03 -20.85 15.07
N LEU A 348 -20.77 -20.69 15.49
CA LEU A 348 -20.05 -19.41 15.39
C LEU A 348 -19.92 -18.90 13.95
N LYS A 349 -19.77 -19.76 12.98
CA LYS A 349 -19.71 -19.34 11.57
C LYS A 349 -21.00 -18.67 11.10
N TRP A 350 -22.13 -19.16 11.53
CA TRP A 350 -23.40 -18.55 11.16
C TRP A 350 -23.59 -17.19 11.85
N GLU A 351 -23.16 -17.06 13.10
CA GLU A 351 -23.14 -15.78 13.80
C GLU A 351 -22.19 -14.79 13.11
N LEU A 352 -21.04 -15.29 12.67
CA LEU A 352 -20.06 -14.52 11.91
C LEU A 352 -20.63 -14.03 10.57
N GLU A 353 -21.30 -14.89 9.81
CA GLU A 353 -21.98 -14.50 8.57
C GLU A 353 -23.02 -13.40 8.81
N LYS A 354 -23.84 -13.55 9.87
CA LYS A 354 -24.80 -12.51 10.28
C LYS A 354 -24.10 -11.21 10.66
N ALA A 355 -23.00 -11.30 11.42
CA ALA A 355 -22.23 -10.13 11.83
C ALA A 355 -21.67 -9.39 10.60
N TYR A 356 -21.14 -10.08 9.60
CA TYR A 356 -20.73 -9.46 8.33
C TYR A 356 -21.89 -8.75 7.61
N GLN A 357 -23.06 -9.40 7.57
CA GLN A 357 -24.26 -8.81 6.93
C GLN A 357 -24.77 -7.60 7.71
N ALA A 358 -24.61 -7.60 9.02
CA ALA A 358 -25.04 -6.51 9.89
C ALA A 358 -24.17 -5.26 9.81
N ILE A 359 -22.94 -5.37 9.27
CA ILE A 359 -22.07 -4.20 9.07
C ILE A 359 -22.77 -3.26 8.07
N LYS A 360 -23.26 -2.15 8.59
CA LYS A 360 -23.81 -1.05 7.81
C LYS A 360 -22.75 0.06 7.77
N THR A 361 -22.00 0.09 6.72
CA THR A 361 -20.99 1.13 6.49
C THR A 361 -21.49 2.11 5.45
N ASP A 362 -21.22 3.39 5.69
CA ASP A 362 -21.49 4.44 4.71
C ASP A 362 -20.28 4.53 3.75
N PHE A 363 -20.50 4.12 2.52
CA PHE A 363 -19.49 4.24 1.45
C PHE A 363 -19.50 5.59 0.74
N SER A 364 -20.29 6.56 1.17
CA SER A 364 -20.43 7.85 0.49
C SER A 364 -19.13 8.66 0.47
N GLY A 365 -18.26 8.46 1.47
CA GLY A 365 -16.93 9.08 1.54
C GLY A 365 -15.90 8.47 0.60
N LEU A 366 -16.15 7.29 0.01
CA LEU A 366 -15.23 6.71 -0.96
C LEU A 366 -15.41 7.34 -2.34
N ASN A 367 -14.28 7.53 -3.04
CA ASN A 367 -14.31 8.00 -4.41
C ASN A 367 -15.21 7.10 -5.28
N LYS A 368 -16.12 7.70 -6.03
CA LYS A 368 -17.08 6.97 -6.91
C LYS A 368 -16.39 6.02 -7.89
N ILE A 369 -15.15 6.30 -8.26
CA ILE A 369 -14.35 5.46 -9.14
C ILE A 369 -13.89 4.19 -8.43
N CYS A 370 -13.63 4.27 -7.12
CA CYS A 370 -13.22 3.15 -6.27
C CYS A 370 -14.40 2.30 -5.78
N MET A 371 -15.62 2.78 -5.97
CA MET A 371 -16.81 2.00 -5.63
C MET A 371 -17.15 1.02 -6.75
N PRO A 372 -17.53 -0.22 -6.42
CA PRO A 372 -18.14 -1.08 -7.41
C PRO A 372 -19.39 -0.36 -7.93
N CYS A 373 -19.51 -0.18 -9.25
CA CYS A 373 -20.80 0.20 -9.82
C CYS A 373 -21.82 -0.84 -9.32
N ARG A 374 -22.62 -0.47 -8.32
CA ARG A 374 -23.86 -1.18 -8.10
C ARG A 374 -24.57 -1.09 -9.44
N ASN A 375 -24.84 -2.25 -10.05
CA ASN A 375 -25.82 -2.36 -11.11
C ASN A 375 -27.15 -1.95 -10.48
N ASN A 376 -27.39 -0.65 -10.35
CA ASN A 376 -28.70 -0.10 -10.35
C ASN A 376 -29.18 -0.37 -11.78
N GLY A 377 -29.57 -1.62 -11.99
CA GLY A 377 -30.35 -1.94 -13.16
C GLY A 377 -31.46 -0.90 -13.20
N ILE A 378 -31.38 -0.01 -14.17
CA ILE A 378 -32.52 0.80 -14.57
C ILE A 378 -33.57 -0.26 -14.91
N ARG A 379 -34.44 -0.56 -13.97
CA ARG A 379 -35.72 -1.20 -14.28
C ARG A 379 -36.47 -0.17 -15.11
N MET A 380 -36.29 -0.25 -16.41
CA MET A 380 -37.28 0.33 -17.30
C MET A 380 -38.60 -0.37 -16.96
N GLN A 381 -39.44 0.30 -16.19
CA GLN A 381 -40.84 -0.01 -16.18
C GLN A 381 -41.31 0.40 -17.56
N THR A 382 -41.48 -0.58 -18.45
CA THR A 382 -42.33 -0.44 -19.62
C THR A 382 -43.73 -0.18 -19.09
N VAL A 383 -44.20 1.05 -19.37
CA VAL A 383 -45.63 1.43 -19.25
C VAL A 383 -46.38 0.74 -20.35
#